data_5f35194e064d533d6e30cf88eca9b91b
#
_entry.id   5f35194e064d533d6e30cf88eca9b91b
#
_cell.length_a   1.000
_cell.length_b   1.000
_cell.length_c   1.000
_cell.angle_alpha   90.00
_cell.angle_beta   90.00
_cell.angle_gamma   90.00
#
_symmetry.space_group_name_H-M   'P 1'
#
loop_
_entity.id
_entity.type
_entity.pdbx_description
1 polymer ?
#
loop_
_entity_poly.entity_id
_entity_poly.type
_entity_poly.pdbx_seq_one_letter_code
_entity_poly.pdbx_strand_id
1 'polypeptide(L)'
;MTDLLTIDGLRTVFRTHGGEIAAVDGVDLSVPRGRTLGIVGESGCGKSVLSLSVMRLVAHPGRVAAGSVTLDGRDLLKLSHAEMRDVRGSQVAMIFQEPMTSLNPVHTVGFQITEAMRAHDTHASKADLRDRAIE
;
A
#
# COMPACT_ATOMS: atom_id res chain seq x y z
N MET A 1 4.85 14.37 -19.18
CA MET A 1 4.15 14.24 -17.89
C MET A 1 4.97 13.28 -17.06
N THR A 2 5.28 13.62 -15.83
CA THR A 2 6.05 12.73 -14.95
C THR A 2 5.10 11.74 -14.29
N ASP A 3 5.44 10.45 -14.33
CA ASP A 3 4.68 9.41 -13.64
C ASP A 3 4.84 9.54 -12.13
N LEU A 4 3.73 9.42 -11.42
CA LEU A 4 3.70 9.41 -9.95
C LEU A 4 4.13 8.03 -9.42
N LEU A 5 3.61 6.98 -10.04
CA LEU A 5 3.93 5.60 -9.71
C LEU A 5 4.40 4.89 -10.97
N THR A 6 5.52 4.19 -10.90
CA THR A 6 6.03 3.31 -11.96
C THR A 6 6.35 1.95 -11.37
N ILE A 7 5.89 0.91 -12.01
CA ILE A 7 6.20 -0.48 -11.69
C ILE A 7 6.90 -1.08 -12.90
N ASP A 8 8.06 -1.68 -12.68
CA ASP A 8 8.91 -2.28 -13.71
C ASP A 8 9.20 -3.72 -13.35
N GLY A 9 8.81 -4.66 -14.22
CA GLY A 9 9.11 -6.09 -14.12
C GLY A 9 8.72 -6.71 -12.78
N LEU A 10 7.67 -6.20 -12.13
CA LEU A 10 7.30 -6.64 -10.78
C LEU A 10 6.90 -8.11 -10.77
N ARG A 11 7.56 -8.89 -9.91
CA ARG A 11 7.26 -10.30 -9.72
C ARG A 11 7.08 -10.62 -8.25
N THR A 12 5.90 -11.17 -7.92
CA THR A 12 5.56 -11.61 -6.56
C THR A 12 5.21 -13.07 -6.57
N VAL A 13 5.88 -13.83 -5.72
CA VAL A 13 5.78 -15.28 -5.68
C VAL A 13 5.37 -15.76 -4.28
N PHE A 14 4.70 -16.90 -4.23
CA PHE A 14 4.36 -17.62 -3.01
C PHE A 14 5.05 -18.99 -3.01
N ARG A 15 5.73 -19.31 -1.92
CA ARG A 15 6.32 -20.62 -1.72
C ARG A 15 5.25 -21.63 -1.33
N THR A 16 5.17 -22.73 -2.05
CA THR A 16 4.27 -23.86 -1.78
C THR A 16 5.07 -25.16 -1.64
N HIS A 17 4.42 -26.21 -1.20
CA HIS A 17 5.05 -27.54 -1.12
C HIS A 17 5.55 -28.06 -2.50
N GLY A 18 4.92 -27.60 -3.59
CA GLY A 18 5.27 -27.97 -4.97
C GLY A 18 6.23 -27.00 -5.68
N GLY A 19 6.75 -26.00 -4.95
CA GLY A 19 7.63 -24.97 -5.53
C GLY A 19 7.08 -23.55 -5.39
N GLU A 20 7.57 -22.64 -6.19
CA GLU A 20 7.10 -21.24 -6.19
C GLU A 20 6.01 -21.02 -7.25
N ILE A 21 4.94 -20.33 -6.86
CA ILE A 21 3.86 -19.89 -7.76
C ILE A 21 3.94 -18.37 -7.86
N ALA A 22 4.03 -17.85 -9.10
CA ALA A 22 3.97 -16.42 -9.34
C ALA A 22 2.50 -15.95 -9.36
N ALA A 23 2.13 -15.07 -8.45
CA ALA A 23 0.83 -14.40 -8.42
C ALA A 23 0.86 -13.08 -9.20
N VAL A 24 2.03 -12.45 -9.31
CA VAL A 24 2.34 -11.33 -10.20
C VAL A 24 3.62 -11.73 -10.93
N ASP A 25 3.63 -11.67 -12.24
CA ASP A 25 4.75 -12.16 -13.05
C ASP A 25 5.12 -11.17 -14.16
N GLY A 26 6.15 -10.36 -13.88
CA GLY A 26 6.72 -9.42 -14.83
C GLY A 26 5.77 -8.30 -15.24
N VAL A 27 5.07 -7.69 -14.26
CA VAL A 27 4.10 -6.62 -14.54
C VAL A 27 4.80 -5.27 -14.63
N ASP A 28 4.51 -4.57 -15.74
CA ASP A 28 4.89 -3.19 -15.98
C ASP A 28 3.63 -2.31 -16.02
N LEU A 29 3.63 -1.19 -15.28
CA LEU A 29 2.59 -0.18 -15.38
C LEU A 29 3.08 1.17 -14.87
N SER A 30 2.41 2.24 -15.32
CA SER A 30 2.65 3.57 -14.79
C SER A 30 1.34 4.30 -14.51
N VAL A 31 1.38 5.17 -13.51
CA VAL A 31 0.27 6.06 -13.17
C VAL A 31 0.79 7.50 -13.21
N PRO A 32 0.38 8.29 -14.21
CA PRO A 32 0.75 9.71 -14.26
C PRO A 32 0.14 10.48 -13.09
N ARG A 33 0.83 11.53 -12.66
CA ARG A 33 0.34 12.40 -11.57
C ARG A 33 -1.04 12.97 -11.89
N GLY A 34 -1.96 12.90 -10.95
CA GLY A 34 -3.34 13.40 -11.09
C GLY A 34 -4.22 12.55 -12.00
N ARG A 35 -3.82 11.32 -12.33
CA ARG A 35 -4.60 10.38 -13.13
C ARG A 35 -5.02 9.16 -12.32
N THR A 36 -6.06 8.50 -12.80
CA THR A 36 -6.55 7.23 -12.29
C THR A 36 -6.25 6.12 -13.29
N LEU A 37 -5.71 5.02 -12.82
CA LEU A 37 -5.51 3.80 -13.59
C LEU A 37 -6.48 2.72 -13.11
N GLY A 38 -7.31 2.20 -14.01
CA GLY A 38 -8.18 1.05 -13.75
C GLY A 38 -7.46 -0.25 -14.08
N ILE A 39 -7.42 -1.19 -13.12
CA ILE A 39 -6.90 -2.55 -13.32
C ILE A 39 -8.07 -3.52 -13.27
N VAL A 40 -8.37 -4.18 -14.38
CA VAL A 40 -9.47 -5.13 -14.51
C VAL A 40 -8.96 -6.54 -14.73
N GLY A 41 -9.74 -7.52 -14.35
CA GLY A 41 -9.42 -8.94 -14.50
C GLY A 41 -10.30 -9.80 -13.61
N GLU A 42 -10.30 -11.09 -13.87
CA GLU A 42 -11.07 -12.08 -13.11
C GLU A 42 -10.63 -12.18 -11.65
N SER A 43 -11.48 -12.81 -10.82
CA SER A 43 -11.12 -13.12 -9.43
C SER A 43 -9.88 -14.04 -9.41
N GLY A 44 -8.93 -13.74 -8.54
CA GLY A 44 -7.70 -14.54 -8.40
C GLY A 44 -6.59 -14.21 -9.40
N CYS A 45 -6.76 -13.28 -10.35
CA CYS A 45 -5.73 -12.96 -11.34
C CYS A 45 -4.57 -12.08 -10.81
N GLY A 46 -4.47 -11.86 -9.50
CA GLY A 46 -3.32 -11.17 -8.89
C GLY A 46 -3.48 -9.69 -8.62
N LYS A 47 -4.62 -9.04 -8.93
CA LYS A 47 -4.83 -7.58 -8.69
C LYS A 47 -4.56 -7.16 -7.25
N SER A 48 -5.12 -7.88 -6.28
CA SER A 48 -4.92 -7.59 -4.86
C SER A 48 -3.46 -7.83 -4.44
N VAL A 49 -2.83 -8.86 -4.97
CA VAL A 49 -1.41 -9.15 -4.70
C VAL A 49 -0.52 -8.06 -5.28
N LEU A 50 -0.85 -7.52 -6.46
CA LEU A 50 -0.14 -6.39 -7.05
C LEU A 50 -0.20 -5.17 -6.11
N SER A 51 -1.38 -4.79 -5.63
CA SER A 51 -1.54 -3.67 -4.69
C SER A 51 -0.80 -3.91 -3.36
N LEU A 52 -0.89 -5.12 -2.81
CA LEU A 52 -0.15 -5.51 -1.61
C LEU A 52 1.37 -5.48 -1.83
N SER A 53 1.84 -5.80 -3.04
CA SER A 53 3.26 -5.73 -3.40
C SER A 53 3.76 -4.28 -3.41
N VAL A 54 3.00 -3.35 -3.98
CA VAL A 54 3.28 -1.90 -3.94
C VAL A 54 3.40 -1.41 -2.50
N MET A 55 2.47 -1.85 -1.63
CA MET A 55 2.46 -1.50 -0.22
C MET A 55 3.49 -2.26 0.62
N ARG A 56 4.17 -3.26 0.05
CA ARG A 56 5.04 -4.22 0.77
C ARG A 56 4.31 -4.89 1.95
N LEU A 57 3.06 -5.29 1.72
CA LEU A 57 2.19 -5.96 2.67
C LEU A 57 1.89 -7.41 2.28
N VAL A 58 2.63 -7.97 1.34
CA VAL A 58 2.50 -9.38 0.96
C VAL A 58 2.87 -10.25 2.17
N ALA A 59 1.89 -11.04 2.63
CA ALA A 59 2.07 -11.90 3.79
C ALA A 59 2.94 -13.12 3.45
N HIS A 60 3.73 -13.60 4.43
CA HIS A 60 4.43 -14.88 4.31
C HIS A 60 3.43 -16.03 4.01
N PRO A 61 3.76 -16.97 3.12
CA PRO A 61 5.04 -17.25 2.48
C PRO A 61 5.28 -16.49 1.16
N GLY A 62 4.52 -15.42 0.89
CA GLY A 62 4.70 -14.56 -0.28
C GLY A 62 5.88 -13.60 -0.13
N ARG A 63 6.50 -13.25 -1.25
CA ARG A 63 7.56 -12.23 -1.33
C ARG A 63 7.61 -11.58 -2.69
N VAL A 64 8.03 -10.34 -2.74
CA VAL A 64 8.44 -9.71 -4.00
C VAL A 64 9.79 -10.29 -4.39
N ALA A 65 9.83 -10.94 -5.55
CA ALA A 65 11.00 -11.69 -6.02
C ALA A 65 11.87 -10.88 -6.98
N ALA A 66 11.26 -9.97 -7.76
CA ALA A 66 11.96 -9.15 -8.75
C ALA A 66 11.16 -7.88 -9.09
N GLY A 67 11.80 -6.97 -9.80
CA GLY A 67 11.24 -5.73 -10.28
C GLY A 67 11.51 -4.55 -9.36
N SER A 68 10.90 -3.41 -9.69
CA SER A 68 10.96 -2.18 -8.91
C SER A 68 9.57 -1.53 -8.79
N VAL A 69 9.39 -0.75 -7.74
CA VAL A 69 8.19 0.07 -7.50
C VAL A 69 8.64 1.46 -7.12
N THR A 70 8.54 2.39 -8.05
CA THR A 70 8.99 3.78 -7.86
C THR A 70 7.79 4.69 -7.64
N LEU A 71 7.73 5.34 -6.49
CA LEU A 71 6.74 6.37 -6.13
C LEU A 71 7.45 7.70 -6.01
N ASP A 72 7.05 8.67 -6.84
CA ASP A 72 7.63 10.01 -6.87
C ASP A 72 9.17 10.02 -6.89
N GLY A 73 9.76 9.16 -7.73
CA GLY A 73 11.21 9.00 -7.89
C GLY A 73 11.91 8.14 -6.83
N ARG A 74 11.20 7.62 -5.81
CA ARG A 74 11.76 6.76 -4.76
C ARG A 74 11.36 5.31 -4.97
N ASP A 75 12.33 4.41 -5.04
CA ASP A 75 12.08 2.97 -5.12
C ASP A 75 11.64 2.43 -3.75
N LEU A 76 10.36 2.09 -3.63
CA LEU A 76 9.75 1.60 -2.40
C LEU A 76 10.32 0.27 -1.93
N LEU A 77 10.80 -0.57 -2.86
CA LEU A 77 11.33 -1.89 -2.51
C LEU A 77 12.70 -1.80 -1.83
N LYS A 78 13.43 -0.70 -2.02
CA LYS A 78 14.74 -0.45 -1.41
C LYS A 78 14.68 0.26 -0.05
N LEU A 79 13.50 0.77 0.32
CA LEU A 79 13.33 1.46 1.60
C LEU A 79 13.50 0.48 2.78
N SER A 80 14.04 0.99 3.89
CA SER A 80 13.99 0.29 5.17
C SER A 80 12.55 0.13 5.67
N HIS A 81 12.31 -0.72 6.66
CA HIS A 81 11.00 -0.87 7.28
C HIS A 81 10.50 0.43 7.92
N ALA A 82 11.39 1.22 8.52
CA ALA A 82 11.06 2.51 9.12
C ALA A 82 10.61 3.52 8.06
N GLU A 83 11.39 3.70 7.00
CA GLU A 83 11.04 4.59 5.89
C GLU A 83 9.73 4.18 5.21
N MET A 84 9.50 2.88 5.00
CA MET A 84 8.26 2.40 4.40
C MET A 84 7.04 2.65 5.31
N ARG A 85 7.21 2.60 6.62
CA ARG A 85 6.15 2.97 7.59
C ARG A 85 5.78 4.45 7.47
N ASP A 86 6.76 5.33 7.26
CA ASP A 86 6.51 6.75 7.09
C ASP A 86 5.82 7.07 5.73
N VAL A 87 6.09 6.27 4.70
CA VAL A 87 5.44 6.39 3.39
C VAL A 87 3.99 5.91 3.42
N ARG A 88 3.72 4.81 4.13
CA ARG A 88 2.35 4.28 4.25
C ARG A 88 1.47 5.25 5.04
N GLY A 89 0.31 5.58 4.49
CA GLY A 89 -0.67 6.49 5.08
C GLY A 89 -0.39 7.97 4.78
N SER A 90 0.86 8.38 4.55
CA SER A 90 1.21 9.75 4.22
C SER A 90 1.34 10.01 2.71
N GLN A 91 1.96 9.09 1.97
CA GLN A 91 2.24 9.23 0.53
C GLN A 91 1.48 8.20 -0.31
N VAL A 92 1.24 7.02 0.23
CA VAL A 92 0.45 5.96 -0.39
C VAL A 92 -0.42 5.29 0.65
N ALA A 93 -1.69 5.03 0.30
CA ALA A 93 -2.64 4.33 1.15
C ALA A 93 -3.36 3.25 0.34
N MET A 94 -3.97 2.31 1.05
CA MET A 94 -4.76 1.23 0.44
C MET A 94 -6.11 1.13 1.14
N ILE A 95 -7.17 1.02 0.33
CA ILE A 95 -8.51 0.69 0.82
C ILE A 95 -8.74 -0.79 0.56
N PHE A 96 -9.04 -1.56 1.61
CA PHE A 96 -9.30 -2.99 1.54
C PHE A 96 -10.76 -3.28 1.21
N GLN A 97 -11.02 -4.46 0.65
CA GLN A 97 -12.38 -4.86 0.23
C GLN A 97 -13.36 -5.06 1.41
N GLU A 98 -12.86 -5.37 2.61
CA GLU A 98 -13.69 -5.65 3.77
C GLU A 98 -13.63 -4.50 4.79
N PRO A 99 -14.52 -3.48 4.67
CA PRO A 99 -14.50 -2.33 5.56
C PRO A 99 -14.89 -2.68 7.00
N MET A 100 -15.63 -3.76 7.23
CA MET A 100 -16.08 -4.17 8.56
C MET A 100 -14.94 -4.57 9.50
N THR A 101 -13.82 -5.02 8.96
CA THR A 101 -12.62 -5.38 9.74
C THR A 101 -11.64 -4.23 9.92
N SER A 102 -11.89 -3.08 9.28
CA SER A 102 -10.99 -1.92 9.30
C SER A 102 -11.05 -1.15 10.61
N LEU A 103 -12.19 -1.17 11.30
CA LEU A 103 -12.38 -0.49 12.57
C LEU A 103 -12.35 -1.48 13.73
N ASN A 104 -11.58 -1.15 14.76
CA ASN A 104 -11.57 -1.91 16.00
C ASN A 104 -12.78 -1.51 16.86
N PRO A 105 -13.71 -2.43 17.17
CA PRO A 105 -14.94 -2.12 17.92
C PRO A 105 -14.69 -1.68 19.38
N VAL A 106 -13.51 -1.89 19.91
CA VAL A 106 -13.13 -1.49 21.29
C VAL A 106 -12.80 0.01 21.38
N HIS A 107 -12.50 0.65 20.27
CA HIS A 107 -12.13 2.07 20.23
C HIS A 107 -13.18 2.91 19.51
N THR A 108 -13.31 4.17 19.89
CA THR A 108 -14.17 5.11 19.17
C THR A 108 -13.62 5.43 17.79
N VAL A 109 -14.49 5.75 16.84
CA VAL A 109 -14.10 6.14 15.48
C VAL A 109 -13.15 7.34 15.51
N GLY A 110 -13.48 8.38 16.28
CA GLY A 110 -12.64 9.56 16.41
C GLY A 110 -11.24 9.25 16.94
N PHE A 111 -11.11 8.33 17.90
CA PHE A 111 -9.80 7.88 18.39
C PHE A 111 -8.98 7.23 17.26
N GLN A 112 -9.58 6.33 16.50
CA GLN A 112 -8.88 5.60 15.44
C GLN A 112 -8.42 6.52 14.30
N ILE A 113 -9.25 7.50 13.92
CA ILE A 113 -8.89 8.50 12.91
C ILE A 113 -7.75 9.38 13.42
N THR A 114 -7.87 9.93 14.62
CA THR A 114 -6.85 10.83 15.18
C THR A 114 -5.54 10.11 15.50
N GLU A 115 -5.56 8.82 15.82
CA GLU A 115 -4.35 8.02 16.05
C GLU A 115 -3.58 7.82 14.74
N ALA A 116 -4.27 7.53 13.64
CA ALA A 116 -3.65 7.44 12.32
C ALA A 116 -2.99 8.77 11.90
N MET A 117 -3.67 9.90 12.15
CA MET A 117 -3.10 11.22 11.88
C MET A 117 -1.86 11.51 12.75
N ARG A 118 -1.91 11.16 14.04
CA ARG A 118 -0.80 11.36 14.98
C ARG A 118 0.45 10.56 14.61
N ALA A 119 0.28 9.40 13.98
CA ALA A 119 1.41 8.59 13.51
C ALA A 119 2.30 9.33 12.50
N HIS A 120 1.73 10.31 11.78
CA HIS A 120 2.43 11.10 10.77
C HIS A 120 2.65 12.56 11.17
N ASP A 121 1.95 13.04 12.20
CA ASP A 121 2.04 14.42 12.69
C ASP A 121 2.15 14.40 14.23
N THR A 122 3.37 14.17 14.71
CA THR A 122 3.65 14.05 16.15
C THR A 122 3.57 15.37 16.90
N HIS A 123 3.50 16.50 16.20
CA HIS A 123 3.47 17.85 16.77
C HIS A 123 2.05 18.42 16.84
N ALA A 124 1.07 17.82 16.16
CA ALA A 124 -0.31 18.30 16.19
C ALA A 124 -0.94 18.14 17.58
N SER A 125 -1.65 19.19 18.02
CA SER A 125 -2.41 19.14 19.26
C SER A 125 -3.62 18.20 19.15
N LYS A 126 -4.16 17.76 20.29
CA LYS A 126 -5.40 16.95 20.31
C LYS A 126 -6.59 17.69 19.70
N ALA A 127 -6.66 19.02 19.89
CA ALA A 127 -7.71 19.86 19.32
C ALA A 127 -7.60 19.90 17.79
N ASP A 128 -6.42 20.19 17.26
CA ASP A 128 -6.17 20.23 15.82
C ASP A 128 -6.49 18.89 15.14
N LEU A 129 -6.07 17.78 15.74
CA LEU A 129 -6.36 16.44 15.22
C LEU A 129 -7.86 16.15 15.19
N ARG A 130 -8.59 16.60 16.23
CA ARG A 130 -10.04 16.41 16.33
C ARG A 130 -10.77 17.22 15.26
N ASP A 131 -10.39 18.49 15.08
CA ASP A 131 -11.02 19.38 14.10
C ASP A 131 -10.81 18.85 12.68
N ARG A 132 -9.58 18.44 12.33
CA ARG A 132 -9.24 17.79 11.06
C ARG A 132 -9.94 16.44 10.83
N ALA A 133 -10.30 15.72 11.89
CA ALA A 133 -11.02 14.46 11.78
C ALA A 133 -12.53 14.64 11.56
N ILE A 134 -13.06 15.85 11.77
CA ILE A 134 -14.47 16.20 11.56
C ILE A 134 -14.70 16.77 10.15
N GLU A 135 -13.69 17.41 9.55
CA GLU A 135 -13.72 17.88 8.15
C GLU A 135 -13.78 16.72 7.15
#